data_d0c528a32a32d7a9ae5234ed24ae8051
#
_entry.id   d0c528a32a32d7a9ae5234ed24ae8051
#
_cell.length_a   1.000
_cell.length_b   1.000
_cell.length_c   1.000
_cell.angle_alpha   90.00
_cell.angle_beta   90.00
_cell.angle_gamma   90.00
#
_symmetry.space_group_name_H-M   'P 1'
#
loop_
_entity.id
_entity.type
_entity.pdbx_description
1 polymer ?
#
loop_
_entity_poly.entity_id
_entity_poly.type
_entity_poly.pdbx_seq_one_letter_code
_entity_poly.pdbx_strand_id
1 'polypeptide(L)'
;IDVRFMLPSCVPATPMDESGANLDYRAIDSFYDYPRVQGLAEMMNSYGVIHNDPEVVSKIVASQAHHKKIDGHAPGLQGKDLDTYVAAGVYSDHECATMEDALAKLQRGQFIMIREGTAARNLEALAPLLTPQYAERCMFCTDDKHPSDLLEKGHIDYIAREAINKYGVDPIIAVKAACHHASRYFLLNNRGAIAPGYLADFAVIDNFKDFNVEMVFKKGVLYWNNGELRDFEAPQIEEYLDNRAHDTFHVSTLTPDDFRDARQRGVLGMIPGEIITTDNGYADHVDLEKDILKIAVVERHKG
;
A
#
# COMPACT_ATOMS: atom_id res chain seq x y z
N ILE A 1 8.44 -14.85 -7.90
CA ILE A 1 8.25 -13.62 -7.10
C ILE A 1 9.07 -13.74 -5.83
N ASP A 2 9.60 -12.62 -5.33
CA ASP A 2 10.30 -12.54 -4.04
C ASP A 2 9.49 -11.62 -3.13
N VAL A 3 8.67 -12.22 -2.28
CA VAL A 3 7.74 -11.50 -1.42
C VAL A 3 8.45 -11.09 -0.14
N ARG A 4 8.28 -9.84 0.27
CA ARG A 4 8.68 -9.27 1.55
C ARG A 4 7.44 -8.80 2.30
N PHE A 5 7.49 -8.81 3.61
CA PHE A 5 6.35 -8.50 4.44
C PHE A 5 6.66 -7.30 5.34
N MET A 6 5.65 -6.48 5.54
CA MET A 6 5.60 -5.52 6.62
C MET A 6 4.58 -6.02 7.65
N LEU A 7 4.87 -5.91 8.93
CA LEU A 7 3.95 -6.35 10.00
C LEU A 7 2.84 -5.32 10.17
N PRO A 8 1.59 -5.75 10.39
CA PRO A 8 0.45 -4.84 10.47
C PRO A 8 0.54 -3.92 11.69
N SER A 9 0.40 -2.62 11.46
CA SER A 9 0.38 -1.60 12.51
C SER A 9 -0.98 -1.50 13.21
N CYS A 10 -2.06 -1.71 12.46
CA CYS A 10 -3.43 -1.41 12.87
C CYS A 10 -4.37 -2.59 12.55
N VAL A 11 -4.52 -3.52 13.49
CA VAL A 11 -5.53 -4.59 13.44
C VAL A 11 -6.17 -4.69 14.82
N PRO A 12 -7.40 -4.24 14.98
CA PRO A 12 -8.24 -3.51 14.00
C PRO A 12 -7.66 -2.16 13.58
N ALA A 13 -8.19 -1.57 12.52
CA ALA A 13 -7.74 -0.28 12.00
C ALA A 13 -7.93 0.84 13.03
N THR A 14 -9.07 0.86 13.71
CA THR A 14 -9.37 1.74 14.83
C THR A 14 -9.98 0.97 16.00
N PRO A 15 -10.00 1.52 17.22
CA PRO A 15 -10.68 0.88 18.35
C PRO A 15 -12.20 0.73 18.17
N MET A 16 -12.78 1.38 17.17
CA MET A 16 -14.21 1.32 16.86
C MET A 16 -14.55 0.24 15.83
N ASP A 17 -13.53 -0.33 15.17
CA ASP A 17 -13.72 -1.35 14.13
C ASP A 17 -13.74 -2.75 14.74
N GLU A 18 -14.56 -3.62 14.17
CA GLU A 18 -14.51 -5.05 14.43
C GLU A 18 -13.46 -5.71 13.53
N SER A 19 -12.80 -6.73 14.07
CA SER A 19 -11.78 -7.47 13.35
C SER A 19 -11.76 -8.94 13.80
N GLY A 20 -11.31 -9.82 12.92
CA GLY A 20 -11.09 -11.23 13.24
C GLY A 20 -9.97 -11.47 14.27
N ALA A 21 -9.12 -10.47 14.50
CA ALA A 21 -8.03 -10.51 15.46
C ALA A 21 -7.75 -9.14 16.05
N ASN A 22 -7.09 -9.12 17.22
CA ASN A 22 -6.43 -7.93 17.74
C ASN A 22 -4.94 -8.22 17.81
N LEU A 23 -4.12 -7.48 17.05
CA LEU A 23 -2.69 -7.66 16.98
C LEU A 23 -2.00 -6.48 17.70
N ASP A 24 -1.72 -6.67 18.98
CA ASP A 24 -0.89 -5.76 19.77
C ASP A 24 0.61 -5.93 19.41
N TYR A 25 1.49 -5.13 20.02
CA TYR A 25 2.92 -5.22 19.72
C TYR A 25 3.51 -6.59 20.10
N ARG A 26 3.00 -7.28 21.12
CA ARG A 26 3.48 -8.61 21.56
C ARG A 26 3.14 -9.68 20.55
N ALA A 27 1.97 -9.55 19.92
CA ALA A 27 1.52 -10.48 18.89
C ALA A 27 2.41 -10.44 17.63
N ILE A 28 3.01 -9.28 17.32
CA ILE A 28 3.82 -9.09 16.11
C ILE A 28 5.33 -9.12 16.37
N ASP A 29 5.79 -8.88 17.59
CA ASP A 29 7.20 -8.66 17.93
C ASP A 29 8.12 -9.82 17.47
N SER A 30 7.74 -11.06 17.73
CA SER A 30 8.53 -12.25 17.35
C SER A 30 8.67 -12.43 15.84
N PHE A 31 7.82 -11.81 15.03
CA PHE A 31 7.92 -11.92 13.57
C PHE A 31 9.02 -11.04 12.97
N TYR A 32 9.55 -10.06 13.70
CA TYR A 32 10.67 -9.25 13.21
C TYR A 32 11.94 -10.05 12.95
N ASP A 33 12.10 -11.21 13.58
CA ASP A 33 13.25 -12.09 13.37
C ASP A 33 13.20 -12.84 12.03
N TYR A 34 12.06 -12.86 11.34
CA TYR A 34 11.97 -13.51 10.04
C TYR A 34 12.69 -12.69 8.97
N PRO A 35 13.58 -13.33 8.16
CA PRO A 35 14.41 -12.63 7.18
C PRO A 35 13.63 -11.88 6.09
N ARG A 36 12.35 -12.24 5.89
CA ARG A 36 11.47 -11.59 4.90
C ARG A 36 10.65 -10.45 5.48
N VAL A 37 10.70 -10.20 6.78
CA VAL A 37 10.03 -9.07 7.43
C VAL A 37 10.92 -7.85 7.35
N GLN A 38 10.42 -6.79 6.71
CA GLN A 38 11.15 -5.56 6.46
C GLN A 38 10.85 -4.46 7.47
N GLY A 39 9.67 -4.48 8.10
CA GLY A 39 9.29 -3.43 9.03
C GLY A 39 7.86 -3.52 9.52
N LEU A 40 7.39 -2.41 10.08
CA LEU A 40 6.02 -2.13 10.45
C LEU A 40 5.31 -1.49 9.25
N ALA A 41 4.19 -2.04 8.85
CA ALA A 41 3.37 -1.51 7.77
C ALA A 41 2.78 -0.14 8.14
N GLU A 42 2.18 0.47 7.18
CA GLU A 42 1.55 1.79 7.25
C GLU A 42 0.94 2.12 8.62
N MET A 43 1.48 3.16 9.26
CA MET A 43 0.98 3.60 10.55
C MET A 43 -0.26 4.47 10.36
N MET A 44 -1.43 3.83 10.19
CA MET A 44 -2.70 4.52 9.94
C MET A 44 -3.20 5.33 11.15
N ASN A 45 -2.89 4.90 12.37
CA ASN A 45 -3.34 5.60 13.57
C ASN A 45 -2.44 6.81 13.90
N SER A 46 -2.45 7.82 13.02
CA SER A 46 -1.71 9.07 13.24
C SER A 46 -2.15 9.79 14.53
N TYR A 47 -3.45 9.73 14.86
CA TYR A 47 -3.97 10.29 16.10
C TYR A 47 -3.30 9.65 17.32
N GLY A 48 -3.20 8.34 17.36
CA GLY A 48 -2.52 7.61 18.43
C GLY A 48 -1.03 7.96 18.54
N VAL A 49 -0.34 8.15 17.41
CA VAL A 49 1.05 8.62 17.40
C VAL A 49 1.16 10.02 18.04
N ILE A 50 0.32 10.95 17.60
CA ILE A 50 0.36 12.36 18.06
C ILE A 50 0.02 12.48 19.55
N HIS A 51 -0.91 11.66 20.03
CA HIS A 51 -1.38 11.70 21.42
C HIS A 51 -0.72 10.67 22.34
N ASN A 52 0.36 10.02 21.87
CA ASN A 52 1.11 9.01 22.63
C ASN A 52 0.25 7.84 23.15
N ASP A 53 -0.62 7.30 22.28
CA ASP A 53 -1.36 6.08 22.61
C ASP A 53 -0.36 4.94 22.91
N PRO A 54 -0.44 4.29 24.09
CA PRO A 54 0.54 3.29 24.52
C PRO A 54 0.67 2.10 23.56
N GLU A 55 -0.42 1.63 22.97
CA GLU A 55 -0.40 0.50 22.04
C GLU A 55 0.27 0.88 20.73
N VAL A 56 -0.01 2.06 20.20
CA VAL A 56 0.60 2.59 18.97
C VAL A 56 2.10 2.82 19.19
N VAL A 57 2.46 3.50 20.27
CA VAL A 57 3.86 3.79 20.61
C VAL A 57 4.65 2.50 20.84
N SER A 58 4.06 1.49 21.50
CA SER A 58 4.73 0.20 21.73
C SER A 58 5.09 -0.52 20.42
N LYS A 59 4.24 -0.47 19.40
CA LYS A 59 4.54 -1.04 18.08
C LYS A 59 5.68 -0.29 17.38
N ILE A 60 5.69 1.04 17.48
CA ILE A 60 6.77 1.88 16.92
C ILE A 60 8.10 1.54 17.60
N VAL A 61 8.13 1.52 18.94
CA VAL A 61 9.32 1.22 19.74
C VAL A 61 9.83 -0.20 19.44
N ALA A 62 8.94 -1.19 19.36
CA ALA A 62 9.31 -2.56 18.99
C ALA A 62 9.99 -2.60 17.61
N SER A 63 9.40 -1.95 16.59
CA SER A 63 10.01 -1.87 15.26
C SER A 63 11.39 -1.22 15.29
N GLN A 64 11.55 -0.13 16.05
CA GLN A 64 12.83 0.57 16.19
C GLN A 64 13.88 -0.30 16.92
N ALA A 65 13.49 -1.05 17.95
CA ALA A 65 14.37 -1.98 18.68
C ALA A 65 14.92 -3.08 17.77
N HIS A 66 14.14 -3.53 16.79
CA HIS A 66 14.56 -4.48 15.76
C HIS A 66 15.26 -3.80 14.55
N HIS A 67 15.53 -2.52 14.59
CA HIS A 67 16.14 -1.74 13.49
C HIS A 67 15.37 -1.86 12.17
N LYS A 68 14.04 -1.90 12.23
CA LYS A 68 13.16 -2.05 11.08
C LYS A 68 12.54 -0.73 10.65
N LYS A 69 12.13 -0.66 9.39
CA LYS A 69 11.41 0.49 8.84
C LYS A 69 9.99 0.59 9.41
N ILE A 70 9.47 1.81 9.44
CA ILE A 70 8.07 2.08 9.75
C ILE A 70 7.51 2.86 8.57
N ASP A 71 6.56 2.27 7.88
CA ASP A 71 5.86 2.94 6.78
C ASP A 71 4.72 3.80 7.32
N GLY A 72 4.38 4.85 6.60
CA GLY A 72 3.39 5.82 6.99
C GLY A 72 2.11 5.77 6.17
N HIS A 73 1.08 6.36 6.77
CA HIS A 73 -0.23 6.59 6.21
C HIS A 73 -0.79 7.85 6.89
N ALA A 74 -0.62 8.99 6.26
CA ALA A 74 -0.91 10.28 6.89
C ALA A 74 -1.59 11.26 5.93
N PRO A 75 -2.80 10.91 5.40
CA PRO A 75 -3.51 11.80 4.48
C PRO A 75 -3.79 13.16 5.14
N GLY A 76 -3.37 14.23 4.46
CA GLY A 76 -3.64 15.60 4.88
C GLY A 76 -3.02 16.06 6.20
N LEU A 77 -2.13 15.26 6.80
CA LEU A 77 -1.47 15.62 8.05
C LEU A 77 -0.44 16.74 7.82
N GLN A 78 -0.51 17.82 8.58
CA GLN A 78 0.30 19.01 8.38
C GLN A 78 0.82 19.61 9.70
N GLY A 79 1.71 20.60 9.60
CA GLY A 79 2.20 21.38 10.71
C GLY A 79 2.83 20.56 11.82
N LYS A 80 2.53 20.88 13.07
CA LYS A 80 3.08 20.21 14.26
C LYS A 80 2.68 18.74 14.36
N ASP A 81 1.51 18.37 13.89
CA ASP A 81 1.03 16.99 13.92
C ASP A 81 1.86 16.13 12.97
N LEU A 82 2.17 16.64 11.78
CA LEU A 82 3.09 15.99 10.87
C LEU A 82 4.51 15.93 11.45
N ASP A 83 4.99 16.99 12.10
CA ASP A 83 6.29 17.00 12.77
C ASP A 83 6.37 15.89 13.83
N THR A 84 5.33 15.73 14.66
CA THR A 84 5.26 14.70 15.69
C THR A 84 5.23 13.29 15.09
N TYR A 85 4.44 13.10 14.04
CA TYR A 85 4.32 11.82 13.34
C TYR A 85 5.65 11.38 12.71
N VAL A 86 6.34 12.30 12.05
CA VAL A 86 7.67 12.04 11.46
C VAL A 86 8.73 11.81 12.54
N ALA A 87 8.71 12.60 13.62
CA ALA A 87 9.64 12.45 14.75
C ALA A 87 9.51 11.10 15.47
N ALA A 88 8.34 10.45 15.41
CA ALA A 88 8.14 9.09 15.89
C ALA A 88 8.89 8.03 15.05
N GLY A 89 9.52 8.41 13.94
CA GLY A 89 10.30 7.51 13.09
C GLY A 89 9.54 6.90 11.92
N VAL A 90 8.44 7.53 11.50
CA VAL A 90 7.70 7.11 10.29
C VAL A 90 8.40 7.66 9.05
N TYR A 91 8.89 6.75 8.20
CA TYR A 91 9.85 7.11 7.12
C TYR A 91 9.21 7.41 5.77
N SER A 92 7.96 7.08 5.54
CA SER A 92 7.31 7.22 4.24
C SER A 92 5.86 7.66 4.35
N ASP A 93 5.27 8.01 3.21
CA ASP A 93 3.83 8.15 3.04
C ASP A 93 3.42 7.77 1.62
N HIS A 94 2.25 7.17 1.47
CA HIS A 94 1.65 6.81 0.19
C HIS A 94 0.27 7.44 -0.03
N GLU A 95 -0.19 8.27 0.93
CA GLU A 95 -1.51 8.89 0.93
C GLU A 95 -1.51 10.33 0.42
N CYS A 96 -0.38 10.83 -0.08
CA CYS A 96 -0.33 12.15 -0.67
C CYS A 96 -1.22 12.26 -1.91
N ALA A 97 -2.24 13.10 -1.87
CA ALA A 97 -3.11 13.39 -2.99
C ALA A 97 -2.74 14.70 -3.72
N THR A 98 -1.90 15.56 -3.13
CA THR A 98 -1.49 16.85 -3.69
C THR A 98 0.02 17.06 -3.61
N MET A 99 0.54 17.91 -4.50
CA MET A 99 1.94 18.35 -4.47
C MET A 99 2.32 19.03 -3.15
N GLU A 100 1.42 19.84 -2.59
CA GLU A 100 1.67 20.56 -1.35
C GLU A 100 1.87 19.58 -0.18
N ASP A 101 0.99 18.60 -0.05
CA ASP A 101 1.09 17.56 0.97
C ASP A 101 2.39 16.76 0.83
N ALA A 102 2.71 16.33 -0.38
CA ALA A 102 3.94 15.59 -0.66
C ALA A 102 5.21 16.41 -0.38
N LEU A 103 5.26 17.68 -0.76
CA LEU A 103 6.39 18.55 -0.48
C LEU A 103 6.58 18.80 1.02
N ALA A 104 5.49 18.96 1.78
CA ALA A 104 5.56 19.12 3.22
C ALA A 104 6.21 17.91 3.91
N LYS A 105 5.92 16.69 3.42
CA LYS A 105 6.50 15.44 3.91
C LYS A 105 7.96 15.24 3.45
N LEU A 106 8.25 15.54 2.18
CA LEU A 106 9.64 15.51 1.65
C LEU A 106 10.57 16.46 2.42
N GLN A 107 10.11 17.66 2.74
CA GLN A 107 10.86 18.65 3.51
C GLN A 107 11.21 18.15 4.93
N ARG A 108 10.42 17.22 5.46
CA ARG A 108 10.65 16.55 6.76
C ARG A 108 11.45 15.24 6.63
N GLY A 109 11.89 14.93 5.43
CA GLY A 109 12.74 13.75 5.19
C GLY A 109 11.99 12.45 4.94
N GLN A 110 10.67 12.44 4.80
CA GLN A 110 9.94 11.25 4.40
C GLN A 110 10.18 10.89 2.93
N PHE A 111 9.97 9.63 2.60
CA PHE A 111 9.87 9.14 1.24
C PHE A 111 8.41 9.19 0.79
N ILE A 112 8.18 9.51 -0.48
CA ILE A 112 6.84 9.49 -1.09
C ILE A 112 6.73 8.28 -1.99
N MET A 113 5.75 7.44 -1.68
CA MET A 113 5.34 6.34 -2.53
C MET A 113 4.18 6.83 -3.40
N ILE A 114 4.48 7.10 -4.67
CA ILE A 114 3.50 7.60 -5.64
C ILE A 114 2.59 6.44 -6.02
N ARG A 115 1.34 6.52 -5.60
CA ARG A 115 0.35 5.45 -5.71
C ARG A 115 -0.44 5.54 -7.01
N GLU A 116 -0.62 4.37 -7.66
CA GLU A 116 -1.51 4.20 -8.79
C GLU A 116 -2.22 2.85 -8.70
N GLY A 117 -3.22 2.80 -7.84
CA GLY A 117 -4.05 1.62 -7.58
C GLY A 117 -5.27 1.51 -8.49
N THR A 118 -6.28 0.77 -8.04
CA THR A 118 -7.58 0.71 -8.72
C THR A 118 -8.47 1.88 -8.33
N ALA A 119 -8.64 2.12 -7.04
CA ALA A 119 -9.48 3.20 -6.50
C ALA A 119 -8.68 4.50 -6.32
N ALA A 120 -7.55 4.45 -5.63
CA ALA A 120 -6.71 5.61 -5.35
C ALA A 120 -5.62 5.78 -6.40
N ARG A 121 -5.59 6.93 -7.08
CA ARG A 121 -4.74 7.22 -8.25
C ARG A 121 -4.13 8.59 -8.11
N ASN A 122 -2.89 8.64 -7.64
CA ASN A 122 -2.22 9.89 -7.33
C ASN A 122 -1.05 10.22 -8.28
N LEU A 123 -0.82 9.38 -9.32
CA LEU A 123 0.28 9.60 -10.27
C LEU A 123 0.17 10.96 -10.97
N GLU A 124 -1.03 11.37 -11.41
CA GLU A 124 -1.23 12.65 -12.08
C GLU A 124 -0.80 13.84 -11.21
N ALA A 125 -1.25 13.86 -9.97
CA ALA A 125 -0.95 14.94 -9.02
C ALA A 125 0.55 14.97 -8.62
N LEU A 126 1.19 13.80 -8.56
CA LEU A 126 2.53 13.65 -7.99
C LEU A 126 3.65 13.43 -9.03
N ALA A 127 3.31 13.21 -10.30
CA ALA A 127 4.31 13.10 -11.38
C ALA A 127 5.29 14.28 -11.42
N PRO A 128 4.90 15.55 -11.10
CA PRO A 128 5.84 16.67 -11.04
C PRO A 128 6.96 16.52 -10.00
N LEU A 129 6.87 15.60 -9.04
CA LEU A 129 7.96 15.24 -8.12
C LEU A 129 9.07 14.42 -8.79
N LEU A 130 8.79 13.79 -9.92
CA LEU A 130 9.73 12.92 -10.62
C LEU A 130 10.72 13.76 -11.46
N THR A 131 11.44 14.63 -10.79
CA THR A 131 12.51 15.50 -11.30
C THR A 131 13.82 15.18 -10.59
N PRO A 132 14.98 15.59 -11.14
CA PRO A 132 16.26 15.39 -10.47
C PRO A 132 16.33 15.94 -9.02
N GLN A 133 15.48 16.92 -8.70
CA GLN A 133 15.45 17.55 -7.37
C GLN A 133 14.81 16.66 -6.30
N TYR A 134 13.73 15.92 -6.62
CA TYR A 134 12.93 15.21 -5.62
C TYR A 134 12.89 13.70 -5.83
N ALA A 135 13.15 13.23 -7.05
CA ALA A 135 12.92 11.83 -7.43
C ALA A 135 13.64 10.81 -6.56
N GLU A 136 14.81 11.16 -5.98
CA GLU A 136 15.56 10.21 -5.15
C GLU A 136 14.81 9.76 -3.88
N ARG A 137 13.80 10.52 -3.46
CA ARG A 137 12.93 10.18 -2.34
C ARG A 137 11.52 9.79 -2.79
N CYS A 138 11.34 9.51 -4.08
CA CYS A 138 10.07 9.06 -4.64
C CYS A 138 10.21 7.64 -5.20
N MET A 139 9.19 6.82 -5.03
CA MET A 139 9.07 5.49 -5.63
C MET A 139 7.62 5.21 -5.98
N PHE A 140 7.39 4.24 -6.86
CA PHE A 140 6.04 3.84 -7.23
C PHE A 140 5.49 2.77 -6.29
N CYS A 141 4.19 2.81 -6.06
CA CYS A 141 3.43 1.76 -5.41
C CYS A 141 2.03 1.64 -6.03
N THR A 142 1.34 0.56 -5.73
CA THR A 142 -0.02 0.32 -6.23
C THR A 142 -1.06 0.39 -5.15
N ASP A 143 -0.67 0.15 -3.89
CA ASP A 143 -1.62 -0.08 -2.83
C ASP A 143 -2.67 -1.13 -3.27
N ASP A 144 -3.95 -0.92 -3.04
CA ASP A 144 -5.03 -1.82 -3.46
C ASP A 144 -5.22 -1.79 -4.98
N LYS A 145 -4.67 -2.79 -5.65
CA LYS A 145 -4.86 -2.99 -7.09
C LYS A 145 -5.54 -4.32 -7.35
N HIS A 146 -6.70 -4.27 -8.00
CA HIS A 146 -7.51 -5.44 -8.28
C HIS A 146 -6.80 -6.38 -9.28
N PRO A 147 -7.00 -7.70 -9.15
CA PRO A 147 -6.42 -8.68 -10.08
C PRO A 147 -6.77 -8.44 -11.55
N SER A 148 -7.98 -7.95 -11.84
CA SER A 148 -8.37 -7.55 -13.20
C SER A 148 -7.48 -6.46 -13.76
N ASP A 149 -7.21 -5.41 -12.99
CA ASP A 149 -6.32 -4.32 -13.40
C ASP A 149 -4.87 -4.80 -13.58
N LEU A 150 -4.41 -5.75 -12.75
CA LEU A 150 -3.09 -6.36 -12.91
C LEU A 150 -2.96 -7.11 -14.23
N LEU A 151 -4.01 -7.84 -14.62
CA LEU A 151 -4.03 -8.61 -15.86
C LEU A 151 -4.18 -7.72 -17.10
N GLU A 152 -5.03 -6.71 -17.05
CA GLU A 152 -5.38 -5.88 -18.20
C GLU A 152 -4.38 -4.74 -18.44
N LYS A 153 -3.88 -4.10 -17.38
CA LYS A 153 -3.06 -2.88 -17.46
C LYS A 153 -1.58 -3.12 -17.14
N GLY A 154 -1.31 -4.07 -16.24
CA GLY A 154 0.01 -4.31 -15.66
C GLY A 154 0.14 -3.78 -14.22
N HIS A 155 1.34 -3.80 -13.70
CA HIS A 155 1.67 -3.45 -12.32
C HIS A 155 2.53 -2.16 -12.27
N ILE A 156 3.75 -2.23 -11.77
CA ILE A 156 4.70 -1.10 -11.72
C ILE A 156 5.16 -0.69 -13.13
N ASP A 157 5.20 -1.63 -14.07
CA ASP A 157 5.45 -1.38 -15.50
C ASP A 157 4.42 -0.42 -16.10
N TYR A 158 3.14 -0.63 -15.77
CA TYR A 158 2.07 0.29 -16.15
C TYR A 158 2.31 1.71 -15.61
N ILE A 159 2.67 1.83 -14.32
CA ILE A 159 2.91 3.14 -13.70
C ILE A 159 4.08 3.85 -14.36
N ALA A 160 5.18 3.13 -14.63
CA ALA A 160 6.34 3.69 -15.30
C ALA A 160 5.98 4.16 -16.73
N ARG A 161 5.22 3.38 -17.48
CA ARG A 161 4.73 3.72 -18.83
C ARG A 161 3.85 4.97 -18.82
N GLU A 162 2.89 5.07 -17.90
CA GLU A 162 2.03 6.24 -17.77
C GLU A 162 2.83 7.49 -17.36
N ALA A 163 3.76 7.35 -16.42
CA ALA A 163 4.64 8.45 -16.00
C ALA A 163 5.43 9.04 -17.19
N ILE A 164 5.97 8.19 -18.03
CA ILE A 164 6.75 8.60 -19.21
C ILE A 164 5.84 9.21 -20.29
N ASN A 165 4.78 8.50 -20.68
CA ASN A 165 4.02 8.88 -21.87
C ASN A 165 2.99 9.98 -21.61
N LYS A 166 2.32 9.94 -20.47
CA LYS A 166 1.23 10.87 -20.16
C LYS A 166 1.73 12.11 -19.44
N TYR A 167 2.72 11.95 -18.57
CA TYR A 167 3.20 13.04 -17.71
C TYR A 167 4.61 13.55 -18.08
N GLY A 168 5.25 12.97 -19.12
CA GLY A 168 6.51 13.45 -19.64
C GLY A 168 7.72 13.26 -18.71
N VAL A 169 7.63 12.32 -17.78
CA VAL A 169 8.71 11.99 -16.86
C VAL A 169 9.89 11.40 -17.64
N ASP A 170 11.10 11.81 -17.31
CA ASP A 170 12.31 11.22 -17.88
C ASP A 170 12.32 9.70 -17.67
N PRO A 171 12.51 8.89 -18.73
CA PRO A 171 12.44 7.43 -18.62
C PRO A 171 13.39 6.83 -17.59
N ILE A 172 14.57 7.41 -17.41
CA ILE A 172 15.54 6.92 -16.43
C ILE A 172 15.07 7.22 -15.00
N ILE A 173 14.45 8.37 -14.78
CA ILE A 173 13.85 8.71 -13.49
C ILE A 173 12.67 7.75 -13.18
N ALA A 174 11.80 7.49 -14.15
CA ALA A 174 10.69 6.55 -13.98
C ALA A 174 11.17 5.14 -13.63
N VAL A 175 12.18 4.61 -14.34
CA VAL A 175 12.77 3.30 -14.05
C VAL A 175 13.46 3.28 -12.67
N LYS A 176 14.13 4.35 -12.28
CA LYS A 176 14.71 4.45 -10.92
C LYS A 176 13.64 4.42 -9.85
N ALA A 177 12.54 5.15 -10.03
CA ALA A 177 11.41 5.14 -9.10
C ALA A 177 10.74 3.76 -9.00
N ALA A 178 10.66 3.03 -10.12
CA ALA A 178 10.11 1.68 -10.19
C ALA A 178 11.00 0.60 -9.52
N CYS A 179 12.32 0.78 -9.52
CA CYS A 179 13.26 -0.27 -9.14
C CYS A 179 14.27 0.16 -8.06
N HIS A 180 15.11 1.14 -8.38
CA HIS A 180 16.28 1.51 -7.58
C HIS A 180 15.89 2.16 -6.25
N HIS A 181 14.96 3.13 -6.29
CA HIS A 181 14.59 3.87 -5.09
C HIS A 181 13.85 2.98 -4.08
N ALA A 182 12.94 2.11 -4.54
CA ALA A 182 12.30 1.10 -3.70
C ALA A 182 13.32 0.14 -3.08
N SER A 183 14.29 -0.35 -3.88
CA SER A 183 15.35 -1.22 -3.36
C SER A 183 16.20 -0.54 -2.29
N ARG A 184 16.54 0.74 -2.48
CA ARG A 184 17.29 1.52 -1.47
C ARG A 184 16.46 1.77 -0.22
N TYR A 185 15.19 2.12 -0.38
CA TYR A 185 14.30 2.35 0.75
C TYR A 185 14.19 1.12 1.65
N PHE A 186 13.94 -0.05 1.06
CA PHE A 186 13.82 -1.32 1.80
C PHE A 186 15.15 -2.01 2.10
N LEU A 187 16.29 -1.32 1.89
CA LEU A 187 17.64 -1.83 2.15
C LEU A 187 17.95 -3.15 1.44
N LEU A 188 17.43 -3.34 0.24
CA LEU A 188 17.71 -4.49 -0.61
C LEU A 188 19.02 -4.26 -1.37
N ASN A 189 20.14 -4.37 -0.68
CA ASN A 189 21.46 -3.89 -1.10
C ASN A 189 22.06 -4.59 -2.34
N ASN A 190 21.46 -5.69 -2.78
CA ASN A 190 21.90 -6.45 -3.96
C ASN A 190 20.85 -6.48 -5.07
N ARG A 191 19.97 -5.47 -5.15
CA ARG A 191 18.88 -5.34 -6.13
C ARG A 191 18.73 -3.90 -6.60
N GLY A 192 17.88 -3.70 -7.62
CA GLY A 192 17.52 -2.37 -8.12
C GLY A 192 18.56 -1.74 -9.06
N ALA A 193 19.61 -2.48 -9.42
CA ALA A 193 20.56 -2.08 -10.44
C ALA A 193 21.21 -3.29 -11.10
N ILE A 194 21.71 -3.12 -12.31
CA ILE A 194 22.56 -4.11 -13.00
C ILE A 194 23.99 -3.77 -12.66
N ALA A 195 24.57 -4.49 -11.71
CA ALA A 195 25.91 -4.25 -11.22
C ALA A 195 26.59 -5.54 -10.72
N PRO A 196 27.94 -5.61 -10.71
CA PRO A 196 28.65 -6.74 -10.13
C PRO A 196 28.25 -6.99 -8.67
N GLY A 197 27.96 -8.26 -8.31
CA GLY A 197 27.51 -8.66 -6.99
C GLY A 197 26.01 -8.52 -6.73
N TYR A 198 25.25 -7.91 -7.65
CA TYR A 198 23.78 -7.85 -7.57
C TYR A 198 23.15 -9.15 -8.08
N LEU A 199 21.97 -9.45 -7.59
CA LEU A 199 21.17 -10.55 -8.12
C LEU A 199 20.74 -10.23 -9.55
N ALA A 200 20.84 -11.20 -10.42
CA ALA A 200 20.36 -11.09 -11.80
C ALA A 200 18.83 -11.21 -11.86
N ASP A 201 18.16 -10.25 -11.22
CA ASP A 201 16.71 -10.04 -11.22
C ASP A 201 16.44 -8.81 -12.10
N PHE A 202 16.05 -9.02 -13.34
CA PHE A 202 15.78 -7.93 -14.29
C PHE A 202 14.72 -8.30 -15.30
N ALA A 203 14.08 -7.29 -15.88
CA ALA A 203 13.20 -7.39 -17.03
C ALA A 203 13.86 -6.75 -18.24
N VAL A 204 13.64 -7.34 -19.41
CA VAL A 204 13.97 -6.75 -20.71
C VAL A 204 12.70 -6.16 -21.29
N ILE A 205 12.73 -4.90 -21.64
CA ILE A 205 11.63 -4.19 -22.31
C ILE A 205 12.01 -3.84 -23.74
N ASP A 206 11.02 -3.72 -24.62
CA ASP A 206 11.20 -3.35 -26.02
C ASP A 206 11.72 -1.92 -26.18
N ASN A 207 11.08 -0.98 -25.52
CA ASN A 207 11.43 0.44 -25.53
C ASN A 207 10.76 1.18 -24.35
N PHE A 208 11.12 2.46 -24.14
CA PHE A 208 10.53 3.26 -23.06
C PHE A 208 9.14 3.80 -23.36
N LYS A 209 8.68 3.78 -24.60
CA LYS A 209 7.36 4.29 -24.97
C LYS A 209 6.27 3.24 -24.71
N ASP A 210 6.44 2.06 -25.29
CA ASP A 210 5.44 0.99 -25.20
C ASP A 210 5.61 0.20 -23.91
N PHE A 211 6.84 0.11 -23.43
CA PHE A 211 7.23 -0.50 -22.16
C PHE A 211 6.77 -1.97 -22.04
N ASN A 212 6.77 -2.70 -23.17
CA ASN A 212 6.40 -4.10 -23.18
C ASN A 212 7.52 -4.95 -22.60
N VAL A 213 7.17 -5.79 -21.63
CA VAL A 213 8.11 -6.72 -21.01
C VAL A 213 8.26 -7.95 -21.90
N GLU A 214 9.39 -8.09 -22.56
CA GLU A 214 9.71 -9.23 -23.41
C GLU A 214 10.27 -10.42 -22.64
N MET A 215 11.17 -10.16 -21.68
CA MET A 215 11.77 -11.22 -20.87
C MET A 215 11.88 -10.83 -19.40
N VAL A 216 11.75 -11.82 -18.53
CA VAL A 216 11.99 -11.65 -17.07
C VAL A 216 12.96 -12.70 -16.58
N PHE A 217 14.04 -12.22 -15.97
CA PHE A 217 15.04 -13.06 -15.32
C PHE A 217 14.91 -12.95 -13.80
N LYS A 218 15.04 -14.10 -13.12
CA LYS A 218 15.06 -14.19 -11.67
C LYS A 218 16.26 -15.02 -11.24
N LYS A 219 17.20 -14.40 -10.50
CA LYS A 219 18.48 -15.01 -10.11
C LYS A 219 19.23 -15.63 -11.32
N GLY A 220 19.22 -14.93 -12.45
CA GLY A 220 19.85 -15.37 -13.69
C GLY A 220 19.09 -16.44 -14.49
N VAL A 221 17.94 -16.88 -14.03
CA VAL A 221 17.09 -17.86 -14.72
C VAL A 221 15.98 -17.12 -15.47
N LEU A 222 15.80 -17.44 -16.74
CA LEU A 222 14.71 -16.92 -17.57
C LEU A 222 13.39 -17.56 -17.14
N TYR A 223 12.42 -16.75 -16.68
CA TYR A 223 11.09 -17.21 -16.25
C TYR A 223 9.97 -16.81 -17.20
N TRP A 224 10.10 -15.68 -17.88
CA TRP A 224 9.12 -15.20 -18.84
C TRP A 224 9.84 -14.86 -20.15
N ASN A 225 9.28 -15.28 -21.27
CA ASN A 225 9.81 -15.00 -22.61
C ASN A 225 8.65 -14.82 -23.60
N ASN A 226 8.36 -13.59 -23.98
CA ASN A 226 7.37 -13.24 -25.01
C ASN A 226 6.03 -14.00 -24.92
N GLY A 227 5.42 -14.03 -23.74
CA GLY A 227 4.13 -14.69 -23.51
C GLY A 227 4.23 -16.10 -22.92
N GLU A 228 5.43 -16.65 -22.84
CA GLU A 228 5.65 -17.99 -22.29
C GLU A 228 6.23 -17.93 -20.87
N LEU A 229 5.49 -18.45 -19.92
CA LEU A 229 5.95 -18.61 -18.54
C LEU A 229 6.65 -19.97 -18.42
N ARG A 230 7.86 -19.97 -17.84
CA ARG A 230 8.56 -21.21 -17.51
C ARG A 230 7.75 -22.02 -16.47
N ASP A 231 7.66 -23.31 -16.69
CA ASP A 231 7.09 -24.23 -15.70
C ASP A 231 7.83 -24.15 -14.36
N PHE A 232 7.08 -24.15 -13.31
CA PHE A 232 7.60 -24.21 -11.94
C PHE A 232 6.67 -25.06 -11.07
N GLU A 233 7.26 -25.76 -10.11
CA GLU A 233 6.48 -26.46 -9.10
C GLU A 233 5.96 -25.45 -8.06
N ALA A 234 4.65 -25.39 -7.88
CA ALA A 234 4.06 -24.64 -6.81
C ALA A 234 4.45 -25.26 -5.45
N PRO A 235 4.84 -24.47 -4.46
CA PRO A 235 5.09 -25.01 -3.13
C PRO A 235 3.81 -25.64 -2.58
N GLN A 236 3.95 -26.82 -1.97
CA GLN A 236 2.83 -27.43 -1.27
C GLN A 236 2.55 -26.65 0.02
N ILE A 237 1.28 -26.35 0.23
CA ILE A 237 0.81 -25.73 1.47
C ILE A 237 0.53 -26.85 2.47
N GLU A 238 0.96 -26.67 3.71
CA GLU A 238 0.66 -27.62 4.77
C GLU A 238 -0.86 -27.70 5.00
N GLU A 239 -1.40 -28.91 5.06
CA GLU A 239 -2.84 -29.17 5.12
C GLU A 239 -3.55 -28.39 6.25
N TYR A 240 -2.90 -28.24 7.40
CA TYR A 240 -3.49 -27.51 8.52
C TYR A 240 -3.63 -25.99 8.22
N LEU A 241 -2.72 -25.40 7.42
CA LEU A 241 -2.80 -24.00 7.00
C LEU A 241 -3.88 -23.82 5.96
N ASP A 242 -3.97 -24.75 5.02
CA ASP A 242 -5.01 -24.78 3.99
C ASP A 242 -6.39 -24.86 4.62
N ASN A 243 -6.60 -25.82 5.54
CA ASN A 243 -7.86 -25.97 6.28
C ASN A 243 -8.23 -24.69 7.06
N ARG A 244 -7.26 -24.04 7.73
CA ARG A 244 -7.52 -22.79 8.45
C ARG A 244 -7.89 -21.64 7.52
N ALA A 245 -7.33 -21.59 6.32
CA ALA A 245 -7.66 -20.56 5.35
C ALA A 245 -9.07 -20.72 4.77
N HIS A 246 -9.57 -21.95 4.66
CA HIS A 246 -10.91 -22.23 4.16
C HIS A 246 -12.01 -22.03 5.19
N ASP A 247 -11.74 -22.25 6.47
CA ASP A 247 -12.73 -22.13 7.56
C ASP A 247 -12.64 -20.75 8.24
N THR A 248 -12.86 -19.69 7.46
CA THR A 248 -12.75 -18.31 7.95
C THR A 248 -13.99 -17.45 7.71
N PHE A 249 -15.04 -18.04 7.14
CA PHE A 249 -16.24 -17.31 6.74
C PHE A 249 -17.48 -17.88 7.41
N HIS A 250 -17.95 -17.24 8.47
CA HIS A 250 -19.05 -17.69 9.31
C HIS A 250 -20.17 -16.65 9.33
N VAL A 251 -20.88 -16.52 8.22
CA VAL A 251 -22.03 -15.60 8.11
C VAL A 251 -23.32 -16.39 8.04
N SER A 252 -24.28 -16.04 8.89
CA SER A 252 -25.65 -16.55 8.80
C SER A 252 -26.33 -16.10 7.50
N THR A 253 -27.37 -16.81 7.07
CA THR A 253 -28.14 -16.43 5.88
C THR A 253 -28.76 -15.05 6.10
N LEU A 254 -28.35 -14.07 5.27
CA LEU A 254 -28.88 -12.72 5.31
C LEU A 254 -30.19 -12.63 4.51
N THR A 255 -31.10 -11.82 5.00
CA THR A 255 -32.38 -11.51 4.37
C THR A 255 -32.51 -10.01 4.13
N PRO A 256 -33.41 -9.53 3.27
CA PRO A 256 -33.66 -8.10 3.11
C PRO A 256 -34.04 -7.37 4.41
N ASP A 257 -34.57 -8.09 5.39
CA ASP A 257 -34.99 -7.53 6.68
C ASP A 257 -33.77 -7.12 7.54
N ASP A 258 -32.64 -7.81 7.40
CA ASP A 258 -31.40 -7.50 8.11
C ASP A 258 -30.83 -6.12 7.71
N PHE A 259 -31.21 -5.63 6.54
CA PHE A 259 -30.79 -4.31 6.02
C PHE A 259 -31.86 -3.21 6.25
N ARG A 260 -32.94 -3.50 6.98
CA ARG A 260 -33.96 -2.51 7.32
C ARG A 260 -33.50 -1.70 8.54
N ASP A 261 -33.09 -0.48 8.29
CA ASP A 261 -32.77 0.50 9.33
C ASP A 261 -33.45 1.82 8.98
N ALA A 262 -34.31 2.31 9.87
CA ALA A 262 -35.01 3.59 9.73
C ALA A 262 -34.40 4.69 10.62
N ARG A 263 -33.24 4.42 11.25
CA ARG A 263 -32.55 5.41 12.07
C ARG A 263 -31.79 6.39 11.18
N GLN A 264 -31.72 7.61 11.62
CA GLN A 264 -30.84 8.60 11.00
C GLN A 264 -29.37 8.17 11.10
N ARG A 265 -28.66 8.21 9.98
CA ARG A 265 -27.26 7.82 9.86
C ARG A 265 -26.44 8.90 9.22
N GLY A 266 -25.16 8.95 9.55
CA GLY A 266 -24.19 9.77 8.84
C GLY A 266 -24.07 9.35 7.39
N VAL A 267 -23.95 10.31 6.50
CA VAL A 267 -23.76 10.12 5.06
C VAL A 267 -22.31 10.38 4.71
N LEU A 268 -21.63 9.33 4.25
CA LEU A 268 -20.25 9.43 3.75
C LEU A 268 -20.30 9.79 2.26
N GLY A 269 -19.68 10.88 1.88
CA GLY A 269 -19.50 11.25 0.48
C GLY A 269 -18.25 10.56 -0.10
N MET A 270 -18.35 10.11 -1.35
CA MET A 270 -17.24 9.52 -2.09
C MET A 270 -16.63 10.55 -3.04
N ILE A 271 -15.29 10.61 -3.08
CA ILE A 271 -14.54 11.43 -4.03
C ILE A 271 -14.01 10.50 -5.11
N PRO A 272 -14.39 10.66 -6.39
CA PRO A 272 -13.91 9.81 -7.47
C PRO A 272 -12.38 9.84 -7.58
N GLY A 273 -11.76 8.66 -7.61
CA GLY A 273 -10.30 8.51 -7.70
C GLY A 273 -9.55 8.59 -6.36
N GLU A 274 -10.28 8.80 -5.25
CA GLU A 274 -9.72 8.86 -3.91
C GLU A 274 -10.38 7.83 -2.99
N ILE A 275 -9.71 7.50 -1.89
CA ILE A 275 -10.27 6.66 -0.81
C ILE A 275 -10.72 7.50 0.39
N ILE A 276 -10.42 8.79 0.39
CA ILE A 276 -10.86 9.73 1.41
C ILE A 276 -12.35 10.01 1.21
N THR A 277 -13.08 10.04 2.31
CA THR A 277 -14.53 10.35 2.33
C THR A 277 -14.77 11.72 2.91
N THR A 278 -15.96 12.28 2.59
CA THR A 278 -16.45 13.54 3.16
C THR A 278 -17.63 13.28 4.06
N ASP A 279 -17.85 14.18 5.03
CA ASP A 279 -19.07 14.19 5.84
C ASP A 279 -20.16 14.98 5.09
N ASN A 280 -21.17 14.27 4.62
CA ASN A 280 -22.31 14.84 3.90
C ASN A 280 -23.57 14.97 4.78
N GLY A 281 -23.39 15.02 6.11
CA GLY A 281 -24.48 15.18 7.06
C GLY A 281 -25.20 13.88 7.39
N TYR A 282 -26.52 13.89 7.44
CA TYR A 282 -27.33 12.78 7.90
C TYR A 282 -28.50 12.48 6.97
N ALA A 283 -28.86 11.21 6.86
CA ALA A 283 -30.07 10.74 6.20
C ALA A 283 -30.73 9.62 7.00
N ASP A 284 -32.03 9.47 6.86
CA ASP A 284 -32.87 8.43 7.48
C ASP A 284 -33.43 7.42 6.48
N HIS A 285 -33.26 7.69 5.19
CA HIS A 285 -33.74 6.84 4.09
C HIS A 285 -32.83 6.92 2.87
N VAL A 286 -32.98 5.98 1.96
CA VAL A 286 -32.36 5.98 0.63
C VAL A 286 -33.02 7.07 -0.23
N ASP A 287 -32.20 7.90 -0.86
CA ASP A 287 -32.63 8.97 -1.76
C ASP A 287 -31.85 8.86 -3.07
N LEU A 288 -32.46 8.22 -4.07
CA LEU A 288 -31.81 7.99 -5.36
C LEU A 288 -31.57 9.28 -6.17
N GLU A 289 -32.36 10.34 -5.93
CA GLU A 289 -32.18 11.63 -6.60
C GLU A 289 -30.93 12.35 -6.08
N LYS A 290 -30.56 12.08 -4.82
CA LYS A 290 -29.34 12.61 -4.19
C LYS A 290 -28.19 11.62 -4.15
N ASP A 291 -28.34 10.47 -4.80
CA ASP A 291 -27.36 9.37 -4.79
C ASP A 291 -27.01 8.88 -3.37
N ILE A 292 -28.01 8.85 -2.49
CA ILE A 292 -27.85 8.34 -1.12
C ILE A 292 -28.31 6.89 -1.07
N LEU A 293 -27.36 5.99 -0.83
CA LEU A 293 -27.57 4.55 -0.71
C LEU A 293 -27.24 4.05 0.70
N LYS A 294 -27.67 2.84 1.02
CA LYS A 294 -27.22 2.14 2.25
C LYS A 294 -25.88 1.47 2.03
N ILE A 295 -24.99 1.62 2.99
CA ILE A 295 -23.83 0.77 3.14
C ILE A 295 -24.02 -0.13 4.34
N ALA A 296 -23.72 -1.41 4.20
CA ALA A 296 -23.76 -2.38 5.28
C ALA A 296 -22.40 -3.10 5.39
N VAL A 297 -21.93 -3.25 6.60
CA VAL A 297 -20.75 -4.06 6.92
C VAL A 297 -21.21 -5.29 7.66
N VAL A 298 -20.88 -6.46 7.12
CA VAL A 298 -21.20 -7.76 7.70
C VAL A 298 -19.92 -8.38 8.24
N GLU A 299 -19.87 -8.57 9.56
CA GLU A 299 -18.74 -9.26 10.20
C GLU A 299 -18.79 -10.75 9.84
N ARG A 300 -17.70 -11.27 9.27
CA ARG A 300 -17.68 -12.61 8.66
C ARG A 300 -17.02 -13.68 9.53
N HIS A 301 -16.36 -13.32 10.62
CA HIS A 301 -15.59 -14.28 11.42
C HIS A 301 -16.41 -14.92 12.53
N LYS A 302 -17.38 -14.19 13.08
CA LYS A 302 -18.19 -14.62 14.23
C LYS A 302 -19.67 -14.82 13.88
N GLY A 303 -20.11 -14.36 12.74
CA GLY A 303 -21.50 -14.48 12.26
C GLY A 303 -22.43 -13.36 12.68
#